data_90e4ecdc1fe60db562a16d0591e53339
#
_entry.id   90e4ecdc1fe60db562a16d0591e53339
#
_cell.length_a   1.000
_cell.length_b   1.000
_cell.length_c   1.000
_cell.angle_alpha   90.00
_cell.angle_beta   90.00
_cell.angle_gamma   90.00
#
_symmetry.space_group_name_H-M   'P 1'
#
loop_
_entity.id
_entity.type
_entity.pdbx_description
1 polymer ?
#
loop_
_entity_poly.entity_id
_entity_poly.type
_entity_poly.pdbx_seq_one_letter_code
_entity_poly.pdbx_strand_id
1 'polypeptide(L)'
;MSAEDYHRAIAIERRTGQRLLKGRALSAGEIAAILSVCCQDSSVKGCRDAALIAVLYGAGVRRREVVALELDDWNSVDYCLTVRRGKGDKDRTTYLDDGAAAALLAWLAVRGEHKGTIFHPLRKGGRIEMRSISDQAVLDILLERGKEAQVASFSPHDFRRTFISNLLDAGADISTVQKLAGHASPVTTARYDRRGEAAKRKAVSLLHTPYSRESTDSKQ
;
A
#
# COMPACT_ATOMS: atom_id res chain seq x y z
N MET A 1 4.56 16.58 47.14
CA MET A 1 5.08 15.59 46.16
C MET A 1 6.60 15.73 46.17
N SER A 2 7.31 14.69 46.64
CA SER A 2 8.75 14.76 46.77
C SER A 2 9.42 14.61 45.40
N ALA A 3 10.67 15.06 45.25
CA ALA A 3 11.45 14.91 44.02
C ALA A 3 11.60 13.40 43.64
N GLU A 4 11.60 12.49 44.63
CA GLU A 4 11.63 11.04 44.40
C GLU A 4 10.33 10.50 43.82
N ASP A 5 9.17 11.04 44.21
CA ASP A 5 7.88 10.64 43.62
C ASP A 5 7.75 11.09 42.17
N TYR A 6 8.35 12.24 41.83
CA TYR A 6 8.41 12.72 40.46
C TYR A 6 9.30 11.85 39.56
N HIS A 7 10.47 11.43 40.07
CA HIS A 7 11.34 10.53 39.33
C HIS A 7 10.76 9.11 39.18
N ARG A 8 10.00 8.62 40.16
CA ARG A 8 9.28 7.32 40.03
C ARG A 8 8.12 7.43 39.01
N ALA A 9 7.43 8.55 38.92
CA ALA A 9 6.36 8.74 37.93
C ALA A 9 6.88 8.83 36.47
N ILE A 10 8.12 9.30 36.28
CA ILE A 10 8.76 9.38 34.94
C ILE A 10 9.37 8.04 34.55
N ALA A 11 9.72 7.17 35.49
CA ALA A 11 10.29 5.86 35.26
C ALA A 11 9.27 4.76 34.88
N ILE A 12 8.07 5.15 34.41
CA ILE A 12 7.16 4.20 33.78
C ILE A 12 7.76 3.82 32.42
N GLU A 13 8.55 2.76 32.42
CA GLU A 13 8.97 2.12 31.17
C GLU A 13 7.74 1.88 30.30
N ARG A 14 7.71 2.56 29.15
CA ARG A 14 6.75 2.21 28.10
C ARG A 14 6.95 0.74 27.80
N ARG A 15 6.07 -0.13 28.27
CA ARG A 15 6.02 -1.53 27.85
C ARG A 15 5.85 -1.52 26.32
N THR A 16 6.95 -1.64 25.62
CA THR A 16 7.00 -1.88 24.19
C THR A 16 6.66 -3.35 23.93
N GLY A 17 5.45 -3.74 24.32
CA GLY A 17 4.89 -5.00 23.89
C GLY A 17 4.71 -4.94 22.37
N GLN A 18 5.16 -5.94 21.65
CA GLN A 18 4.82 -6.10 20.22
C GLN A 18 3.29 -6.28 20.13
N ARG A 19 2.57 -5.19 19.94
CA ARG A 19 1.15 -5.29 19.60
C ARG A 19 1.06 -6.02 18.26
N LEU A 20 0.40 -7.16 18.25
CA LEU A 20 -0.03 -7.79 17.02
C LEU A 20 -0.75 -6.75 16.17
N LEU A 21 -0.33 -6.63 14.91
CA LEU A 21 -0.93 -5.68 13.99
C LEU A 21 -2.41 -6.04 13.83
N LYS A 22 -3.31 -5.16 14.26
CA LYS A 22 -4.76 -5.32 14.01
C LYS A 22 -5.00 -5.24 12.50
N GLY A 23 -5.85 -6.12 11.97
CA GLY A 23 -6.18 -6.21 10.55
C GLY A 23 -5.51 -7.40 9.85
N ARG A 24 -5.84 -7.59 8.58
CA ARG A 24 -5.36 -8.71 7.75
C ARG A 24 -4.83 -8.22 6.41
N ALA A 25 -4.05 -9.00 5.70
CA ALA A 25 -3.84 -8.79 4.27
C ALA A 25 -5.02 -9.37 3.50
N LEU A 26 -5.41 -8.70 2.42
CA LEU A 26 -6.38 -9.25 1.47
C LEU A 26 -5.66 -10.24 0.55
N SER A 27 -6.34 -11.30 0.16
CA SER A 27 -5.86 -12.21 -0.87
C SER A 27 -5.98 -11.58 -2.26
N ALA A 28 -5.23 -12.11 -3.24
CA ALA A 28 -5.34 -11.69 -4.63
C ALA A 28 -6.77 -11.85 -5.17
N GLY A 29 -7.47 -12.93 -4.76
CA GLY A 29 -8.86 -13.17 -5.14
C GLY A 29 -9.82 -12.10 -4.57
N GLU A 30 -9.60 -11.65 -3.33
CA GLU A 30 -10.43 -10.60 -2.73
C GLU A 30 -10.20 -9.23 -3.41
N ILE A 31 -8.95 -8.89 -3.74
CA ILE A 31 -8.64 -7.67 -4.52
C ILE A 31 -9.31 -7.74 -5.89
N ALA A 32 -9.18 -8.88 -6.60
CA ALA A 32 -9.80 -9.08 -7.90
C ALA A 32 -11.34 -8.99 -7.83
N ALA A 33 -11.97 -9.57 -6.81
CA ALA A 33 -13.42 -9.50 -6.61
C ALA A 33 -13.90 -8.05 -6.40
N ILE A 34 -13.20 -7.28 -5.55
CA ILE A 34 -13.56 -5.88 -5.29
C ILE A 34 -13.40 -5.03 -6.57
N LEU A 35 -12.31 -5.20 -7.32
CA LEU A 35 -12.13 -4.49 -8.59
C LEU A 35 -13.14 -4.92 -9.65
N SER A 36 -13.51 -6.22 -9.69
CA SER A 36 -14.50 -6.73 -10.63
C SER A 36 -15.88 -6.07 -10.46
N VAL A 37 -16.38 -5.92 -9.23
CA VAL A 37 -17.66 -5.23 -9.01
C VAL A 37 -17.61 -3.75 -9.42
N CYS A 38 -16.45 -3.10 -9.24
CA CYS A 38 -16.28 -1.73 -9.74
C CYS A 38 -16.29 -1.68 -11.28
N CYS A 39 -15.66 -2.64 -11.96
CA CYS A 39 -15.61 -2.71 -13.41
C CYS A 39 -16.97 -3.08 -14.04
N GLN A 40 -17.81 -3.84 -13.34
CA GLN A 40 -19.18 -4.15 -13.75
C GLN A 40 -20.12 -2.96 -13.63
N ASP A 41 -19.80 -2.00 -12.77
CA ASP A 41 -20.51 -0.74 -12.63
C ASP A 41 -20.05 0.24 -13.72
N SER A 42 -20.77 0.31 -14.84
CA SER A 42 -20.45 1.19 -15.98
C SER A 42 -20.64 2.69 -15.71
N SER A 43 -21.04 3.06 -14.50
CA SER A 43 -21.24 4.45 -14.11
C SER A 43 -19.91 5.18 -13.80
N VAL A 44 -19.96 6.51 -13.75
CA VAL A 44 -18.85 7.34 -13.25
C VAL A 44 -18.37 6.92 -11.86
N LYS A 45 -19.30 6.40 -11.02
CA LYS A 45 -18.99 5.89 -9.68
C LYS A 45 -18.11 4.64 -9.76
N GLY A 46 -18.45 3.67 -10.61
CA GLY A 46 -17.65 2.46 -10.80
C GLY A 46 -16.24 2.77 -11.27
N CYS A 47 -16.10 3.65 -12.26
CA CYS A 47 -14.80 4.10 -12.76
C CYS A 47 -13.94 4.77 -11.66
N ARG A 48 -14.52 5.69 -10.89
CA ARG A 48 -13.83 6.36 -9.77
C ARG A 48 -13.40 5.35 -8.70
N ASP A 49 -14.30 4.45 -8.31
CA ASP A 49 -14.07 3.51 -7.22
C ASP A 49 -12.99 2.48 -7.61
N ALA A 50 -13.00 2.02 -8.87
CA ALA A 50 -11.96 1.16 -9.41
C ALA A 50 -10.57 1.82 -9.31
N ALA A 51 -10.45 3.06 -9.79
CA ALA A 51 -9.20 3.81 -9.72
C ALA A 51 -8.73 4.06 -8.28
N LEU A 52 -9.65 4.45 -7.38
CA LEU A 52 -9.35 4.69 -5.97
C LEU A 52 -8.80 3.42 -5.29
N ILE A 53 -9.43 2.29 -5.52
CA ILE A 53 -9.04 0.99 -4.96
C ILE A 53 -7.71 0.54 -5.55
N ALA A 54 -7.54 0.68 -6.87
CA ALA A 54 -6.30 0.34 -7.56
C ALA A 54 -5.11 1.16 -7.04
N VAL A 55 -5.29 2.47 -6.81
CA VAL A 55 -4.24 3.35 -6.24
C VAL A 55 -3.95 3.01 -4.78
N LEU A 56 -4.96 2.72 -3.97
CA LEU A 56 -4.74 2.30 -2.58
C LEU A 56 -3.93 0.99 -2.49
N TYR A 57 -4.21 0.04 -3.37
CA TYR A 57 -3.52 -1.23 -3.45
C TYR A 57 -2.15 -1.10 -4.13
N GLY A 58 -2.10 -0.55 -5.35
CA GLY A 58 -0.91 -0.52 -6.20
C GLY A 58 0.18 0.43 -5.70
N ALA A 59 -0.19 1.55 -5.08
CA ALA A 59 0.76 2.50 -4.51
C ALA A 59 0.98 2.35 -2.99
N GLY A 60 0.16 1.56 -2.32
CA GLY A 60 0.24 1.37 -0.87
C GLY A 60 0.07 2.65 -0.06
N VAL A 61 -0.62 3.66 -0.60
CA VAL A 61 -0.84 4.95 0.06
C VAL A 61 -1.79 4.84 1.24
N ARG A 62 -1.65 5.77 2.19
CA ARG A 62 -2.61 5.88 3.30
C ARG A 62 -3.91 6.54 2.82
N ARG A 63 -5.01 6.26 3.50
CA ARG A 63 -6.31 6.89 3.23
C ARG A 63 -6.23 8.42 3.14
N ARG A 64 -5.53 9.06 4.08
CA ARG A 64 -5.33 10.52 4.06
C ARG A 64 -4.44 11.01 2.91
N GLU A 65 -3.52 10.18 2.48
CA GLU A 65 -2.64 10.50 1.36
C GLU A 65 -3.43 10.46 0.06
N VAL A 66 -4.25 9.42 -0.18
CA VAL A 66 -5.01 9.30 -1.42
C VAL A 66 -6.00 10.45 -1.64
N VAL A 67 -6.61 10.99 -0.56
CA VAL A 67 -7.53 12.15 -0.68
C VAL A 67 -6.81 13.47 -0.96
N ALA A 68 -5.52 13.53 -0.66
CA ALA A 68 -4.68 14.71 -0.86
C ALA A 68 -3.92 14.68 -2.18
N LEU A 69 -3.94 13.57 -2.93
CA LEU A 69 -3.27 13.49 -4.24
C LEU A 69 -3.87 14.50 -5.21
N GLU A 70 -3.02 15.30 -5.82
CA GLU A 70 -3.38 16.26 -6.85
C GLU A 70 -3.01 15.74 -8.24
N LEU A 71 -3.60 16.30 -9.28
CA LEU A 71 -3.30 15.91 -10.65
C LEU A 71 -1.82 16.10 -10.98
N ASP A 72 -1.21 17.16 -10.46
CA ASP A 72 0.22 17.47 -10.66
C ASP A 72 1.15 16.48 -9.90
N ASP A 73 0.61 15.61 -9.05
CA ASP A 73 1.37 14.54 -8.40
C ASP A 73 1.48 13.28 -9.26
N TRP A 74 0.71 13.17 -10.35
CA TRP A 74 0.72 12.05 -11.26
C TRP A 74 1.63 12.26 -12.47
N ASN A 75 2.54 11.34 -12.69
CA ASN A 75 3.34 11.25 -13.91
C ASN A 75 2.92 10.01 -14.70
N SER A 76 2.27 10.23 -15.85
CA SER A 76 1.76 9.16 -16.72
C SER A 76 2.84 8.48 -17.57
N VAL A 77 4.04 9.04 -17.65
CA VAL A 77 5.16 8.43 -18.40
C VAL A 77 5.80 7.33 -17.58
N ASP A 78 6.05 7.60 -16.31
CA ASP A 78 6.72 6.69 -15.38
C ASP A 78 5.76 5.92 -14.49
N TYR A 79 4.46 6.13 -14.63
CA TYR A 79 3.41 5.58 -13.77
C TYR A 79 3.69 5.80 -12.29
N CYS A 80 4.12 7.01 -11.93
CA CYS A 80 4.45 7.32 -10.55
C CYS A 80 3.57 8.41 -9.94
N LEU A 81 3.43 8.32 -8.62
CA LEU A 81 2.71 9.26 -7.78
C LEU A 81 3.66 9.88 -6.76
N THR A 82 3.67 11.20 -6.68
CA THR A 82 4.35 11.93 -5.62
C THR A 82 3.42 12.10 -4.44
N VAL A 83 3.71 11.42 -3.33
CA VAL A 83 2.96 11.57 -2.09
C VAL A 83 3.62 12.65 -1.25
N ARG A 84 3.00 13.83 -1.24
CA ARG A 84 3.51 15.01 -0.53
C ARG A 84 3.22 14.90 0.96
N ARG A 85 4.11 15.45 1.79
CA ARG A 85 3.97 15.58 3.25
C ARG A 85 3.59 14.29 3.96
N GLY A 86 4.31 13.22 3.65
CA GLY A 86 4.22 11.97 4.41
C GLY A 86 4.56 12.17 5.89
N LYS A 87 4.45 11.11 6.70
CA LYS A 87 4.81 11.15 8.12
C LYS A 87 6.28 11.59 8.26
N GLY A 88 6.51 12.75 8.90
CA GLY A 88 7.84 13.35 9.06
C GLY A 88 8.18 14.41 8.00
N ASP A 89 7.16 14.96 7.32
CA ASP A 89 7.27 16.08 6.36
C ASP A 89 8.21 15.80 5.17
N LYS A 90 8.33 14.53 4.76
CA LYS A 90 9.13 14.12 3.60
C LYS A 90 8.22 13.61 2.49
N ASP A 91 8.39 14.17 1.31
CA ASP A 91 7.78 13.66 0.10
C ASP A 91 8.37 12.30 -0.27
N ARG A 92 7.59 11.47 -0.93
CA ARG A 92 8.05 10.22 -1.52
C ARG A 92 7.38 9.94 -2.85
N THR A 93 8.10 9.27 -3.71
CA THR A 93 7.55 8.73 -4.95
C THR A 93 7.16 7.26 -4.73
N THR A 94 6.01 6.87 -5.24
CA THR A 94 5.56 5.48 -5.34
C THR A 94 5.10 5.22 -6.77
N TYR A 95 5.07 3.96 -7.18
CA TYR A 95 4.80 3.57 -8.56
C TYR A 95 3.54 2.71 -8.62
N LEU A 96 2.85 2.77 -9.75
CA LEU A 96 1.72 1.91 -10.07
C LEU A 96 2.16 0.85 -11.08
N ASP A 97 1.63 -0.35 -10.95
CA ASP A 97 1.69 -1.34 -12.02
C ASP A 97 0.74 -0.96 -13.17
N ASP A 98 0.85 -1.66 -14.29
CA ASP A 98 0.07 -1.37 -15.50
C ASP A 98 -1.45 -1.38 -15.23
N GLY A 99 -1.93 -2.31 -14.38
CA GLY A 99 -3.34 -2.43 -14.06
C GLY A 99 -3.86 -1.25 -13.24
N ALA A 100 -3.10 -0.84 -12.23
CA ALA A 100 -3.45 0.31 -11.40
C ALA A 100 -3.33 1.63 -12.18
N ALA A 101 -2.31 1.75 -13.03
CA ALA A 101 -2.14 2.90 -13.92
C ALA A 101 -3.30 3.01 -14.92
N ALA A 102 -3.71 1.90 -15.54
CA ALA A 102 -4.84 1.86 -16.47
C ALA A 102 -6.15 2.28 -15.78
N ALA A 103 -6.42 1.80 -14.57
CA ALA A 103 -7.59 2.20 -13.80
C ALA A 103 -7.58 3.71 -13.46
N LEU A 104 -6.41 4.23 -13.08
CA LEU A 104 -6.25 5.66 -12.80
C LEU A 104 -6.46 6.50 -14.07
N LEU A 105 -5.86 6.12 -15.19
CA LEU A 105 -6.02 6.81 -16.47
C LEU A 105 -7.47 6.82 -16.94
N ALA A 106 -8.20 5.71 -16.79
CA ALA A 106 -9.63 5.64 -17.09
C ALA A 106 -10.44 6.64 -16.27
N TRP A 107 -10.14 6.76 -14.98
CA TRP A 107 -10.77 7.77 -14.13
C TRP A 107 -10.40 9.20 -14.54
N LEU A 108 -9.12 9.46 -14.83
CA LEU A 108 -8.66 10.80 -15.24
C LEU A 108 -9.31 11.26 -16.55
N ALA A 109 -9.57 10.35 -17.49
CA ALA A 109 -10.31 10.63 -18.70
C ALA A 109 -11.76 11.12 -18.43
N VAL A 110 -12.41 10.57 -17.40
CA VAL A 110 -13.76 10.98 -16.97
C VAL A 110 -13.71 12.25 -16.12
N ARG A 111 -12.72 12.37 -15.24
CA ARG A 111 -12.53 13.50 -14.35
C ARG A 111 -12.21 14.79 -15.12
N GLY A 112 -11.46 14.69 -16.17
CA GLY A 112 -10.93 15.83 -16.94
C GLY A 112 -9.65 16.42 -16.34
N GLU A 113 -9.08 17.42 -17.04
CA GLU A 113 -7.74 17.96 -16.79
C GLU A 113 -7.72 19.15 -15.81
N HIS A 114 -8.81 19.45 -15.14
CA HIS A 114 -8.86 20.53 -14.17
C HIS A 114 -7.86 20.33 -13.04
N LYS A 115 -7.14 21.37 -12.66
CA LYS A 115 -6.24 21.37 -11.51
C LYS A 115 -6.96 20.98 -10.22
N GLY A 116 -6.26 20.42 -9.28
CA GLY A 116 -6.76 19.99 -7.98
C GLY A 116 -6.67 18.49 -7.77
N THR A 117 -7.39 18.00 -6.78
CA THR A 117 -7.28 16.61 -6.33
C THR A 117 -7.67 15.60 -7.40
N ILE A 118 -7.03 14.44 -7.39
CA ILE A 118 -7.33 13.33 -8.30
C ILE A 118 -8.75 12.81 -8.06
N PHE A 119 -9.13 12.59 -6.80
CA PHE A 119 -10.40 11.98 -6.45
C PHE A 119 -11.40 12.99 -5.93
N HIS A 120 -12.59 12.92 -6.48
CA HIS A 120 -13.70 13.81 -6.20
C HIS A 120 -14.92 13.04 -5.67
N PRO A 121 -15.74 13.65 -4.81
CA PRO A 121 -17.06 13.11 -4.51
C PRO A 121 -17.99 13.24 -5.72
N LEU A 122 -18.98 12.37 -5.77
CA LEU A 122 -20.01 12.35 -6.79
C LEU A 122 -21.36 12.68 -6.15
N ARG A 123 -22.14 13.53 -6.81
CA ARG A 123 -23.56 13.74 -6.48
C ARG A 123 -24.43 12.63 -7.07
N LYS A 124 -25.67 12.60 -6.63
CA LYS A 124 -26.71 11.76 -7.23
C LYS A 124 -26.74 12.00 -8.74
N GLY A 125 -26.71 10.91 -9.52
CA GLY A 125 -26.62 11.00 -10.99
C GLY A 125 -25.18 11.03 -11.55
N GLY A 126 -24.14 10.84 -10.74
CA GLY A 126 -22.76 10.73 -11.22
C GLY A 126 -22.04 12.05 -11.49
N ARG A 127 -22.65 13.20 -11.17
CA ARG A 127 -22.02 14.51 -11.36
C ARG A 127 -20.83 14.69 -10.41
N ILE A 128 -19.67 14.98 -10.97
CA ILE A 128 -18.43 15.24 -10.24
C ILE A 128 -18.51 16.59 -9.52
N GLU A 129 -18.20 16.62 -8.22
CA GLU A 129 -18.01 17.85 -7.46
C GLU A 129 -16.53 18.19 -7.39
N MET A 130 -16.14 19.37 -7.88
CA MET A 130 -14.75 19.83 -7.96
C MET A 130 -14.19 20.22 -6.59
N ARG A 131 -14.12 19.24 -5.68
CA ARG A 131 -13.49 19.34 -4.36
C ARG A 131 -12.87 17.99 -3.98
N SER A 132 -11.97 17.98 -3.02
CA SER A 132 -11.39 16.73 -2.52
C SER A 132 -12.46 15.80 -1.92
N ILE A 133 -12.33 14.52 -2.19
CA ILE A 133 -13.08 13.48 -1.48
C ILE A 133 -12.65 13.43 -0.01
N SER A 134 -13.57 13.13 0.90
CA SER A 134 -13.22 13.03 2.31
C SER A 134 -12.66 11.66 2.69
N ASP A 135 -11.88 11.62 3.76
CA ASP A 135 -11.41 10.38 4.39
C ASP A 135 -12.55 9.39 4.66
N GLN A 136 -13.70 9.91 5.13
CA GLN A 136 -14.87 9.09 5.44
C GLN A 136 -15.48 8.50 4.16
N ALA A 137 -15.61 9.30 3.11
CA ALA A 137 -16.14 8.81 1.84
C ALA A 137 -15.26 7.70 1.23
N VAL A 138 -13.95 7.77 1.39
CA VAL A 138 -13.05 6.66 0.99
C VAL A 138 -13.38 5.39 1.77
N LEU A 139 -13.59 5.48 3.07
CA LEU A 139 -13.97 4.31 3.89
C LEU A 139 -15.31 3.74 3.43
N ASP A 140 -16.31 4.60 3.22
CA ASP A 140 -17.67 4.21 2.82
C ASP A 140 -17.64 3.48 1.46
N ILE A 141 -16.86 3.99 0.49
CA ILE A 141 -16.64 3.34 -0.81
C ILE A 141 -16.07 1.94 -0.63
N LEU A 142 -15.02 1.80 0.16
CA LEU A 142 -14.38 0.51 0.38
C LEU A 142 -15.32 -0.50 1.04
N LEU A 143 -16.11 -0.07 2.03
CA LEU A 143 -17.09 -0.93 2.70
C LEU A 143 -18.23 -1.34 1.76
N GLU A 144 -18.73 -0.42 0.94
CA GLU A 144 -19.76 -0.68 -0.05
C GLU A 144 -19.28 -1.70 -1.08
N ARG A 145 -18.13 -1.44 -1.74
CA ARG A 145 -17.56 -2.33 -2.77
C ARG A 145 -17.13 -3.68 -2.19
N GLY A 146 -16.60 -3.69 -0.96
CA GLY A 146 -16.29 -4.94 -0.27
C GLY A 146 -17.53 -5.80 0.01
N LYS A 147 -18.64 -5.16 0.42
CA LYS A 147 -19.92 -5.84 0.62
C LYS A 147 -20.51 -6.40 -0.68
N GLU A 148 -20.48 -5.60 -1.76
CA GLU A 148 -20.91 -6.04 -3.09
C GLU A 148 -20.08 -7.23 -3.59
N ALA A 149 -18.78 -7.21 -3.35
CA ALA A 149 -17.84 -8.28 -3.70
C ALA A 149 -17.90 -9.48 -2.74
N GLN A 150 -18.73 -9.46 -1.72
CA GLN A 150 -18.83 -10.49 -0.67
C GLN A 150 -17.50 -10.79 0.03
N VAL A 151 -16.63 -9.78 0.14
CA VAL A 151 -15.34 -9.89 0.82
C VAL A 151 -15.52 -9.66 2.32
N ALA A 152 -14.86 -10.50 3.12
CA ALA A 152 -14.87 -10.36 4.58
C ALA A 152 -14.37 -8.97 5.01
N SER A 153 -14.87 -8.47 6.14
CA SER A 153 -14.56 -7.13 6.64
C SER A 153 -13.08 -6.79 6.62
N PHE A 154 -12.76 -5.64 6.10
CA PHE A 154 -11.41 -5.08 6.00
C PHE A 154 -11.43 -3.56 6.21
N SER A 155 -10.25 -2.98 6.34
CA SER A 155 -10.04 -1.55 6.50
C SER A 155 -9.17 -0.96 5.38
N PRO A 156 -9.17 0.36 5.15
CA PRO A 156 -8.26 1.00 4.19
C PRO A 156 -6.78 0.68 4.45
N HIS A 157 -6.41 0.46 5.72
CA HIS A 157 -5.04 0.11 6.08
C HIS A 157 -4.64 -1.31 5.64
N ASP A 158 -5.62 -2.19 5.43
CA ASP A 158 -5.37 -3.56 4.99
C ASP A 158 -4.93 -3.61 3.52
N PHE A 159 -5.34 -2.67 2.65
CA PHE A 159 -4.78 -2.51 1.31
C PHE A 159 -3.27 -2.22 1.36
N ARG A 160 -2.87 -1.29 2.19
CA ARG A 160 -1.46 -0.96 2.37
C ARG A 160 -0.68 -2.13 2.99
N ARG A 161 -1.28 -2.85 3.93
CA ARG A 161 -0.71 -4.09 4.47
C ARG A 161 -0.49 -5.12 3.35
N THR A 162 -1.50 -5.31 2.50
CA THR A 162 -1.44 -6.22 1.36
C THR A 162 -0.33 -5.83 0.39
N PHE A 163 -0.25 -4.54 0.02
CA PHE A 163 0.83 -4.00 -0.81
C PHE A 163 2.21 -4.36 -0.26
N ILE A 164 2.45 -4.07 1.02
CA ILE A 164 3.75 -4.33 1.65
C ILE A 164 4.07 -5.82 1.68
N SER A 165 3.11 -6.66 2.13
CA SER A 165 3.30 -8.10 2.22
C SER A 165 3.55 -8.72 0.85
N ASN A 166 2.77 -8.34 -0.18
CA ASN A 166 2.91 -8.87 -1.52
C ASN A 166 4.26 -8.50 -2.16
N LEU A 167 4.76 -7.27 -1.95
CA LEU A 167 6.09 -6.89 -2.43
C LEU A 167 7.20 -7.71 -1.77
N LEU A 168 7.10 -7.90 -0.44
CA LEU A 168 8.07 -8.73 0.28
C LEU A 168 8.00 -10.18 -0.18
N ASP A 169 6.80 -10.75 -0.34
CA ASP A 169 6.59 -12.13 -0.79
C ASP A 169 7.10 -12.32 -2.23
N ALA A 170 6.99 -11.30 -3.09
CA ALA A 170 7.56 -11.26 -4.43
C ALA A 170 9.10 -11.14 -4.44
N GLY A 171 9.73 -10.92 -3.29
CA GLY A 171 11.18 -10.88 -3.16
C GLY A 171 11.80 -9.48 -3.13
N ALA A 172 11.00 -8.42 -3.10
CA ALA A 172 11.53 -7.07 -2.91
C ALA A 172 12.27 -6.95 -1.57
N ASP A 173 13.34 -6.16 -1.54
CA ASP A 173 14.09 -5.91 -0.32
C ASP A 173 13.32 -4.97 0.63
N ILE A 174 13.57 -5.14 1.94
CA ILE A 174 12.87 -4.38 2.99
C ILE A 174 13.10 -2.86 2.86
N SER A 175 14.29 -2.43 2.42
CA SER A 175 14.61 -0.99 2.27
C SER A 175 13.80 -0.35 1.15
N THR A 176 13.68 -1.03 0.02
CA THR A 176 12.84 -0.57 -1.11
C THR A 176 11.38 -0.50 -0.71
N VAL A 177 10.84 -1.55 -0.08
CA VAL A 177 9.44 -1.57 0.39
C VAL A 177 9.19 -0.51 1.46
N GLN A 178 10.18 -0.27 2.36
CA GLN A 178 10.11 0.80 3.35
C GLN A 178 9.96 2.18 2.70
N LYS A 179 10.79 2.47 1.68
CA LYS A 179 10.77 3.75 0.94
C LYS A 179 9.44 3.94 0.22
N LEU A 180 8.97 2.94 -0.53
CA LEU A 180 7.67 2.96 -1.22
C LEU A 180 6.51 3.19 -0.24
N ALA A 181 6.50 2.45 0.85
CA ALA A 181 5.51 2.63 1.89
C ALA A 181 5.66 3.94 2.68
N GLY A 182 6.82 4.60 2.69
CA GLY A 182 7.08 5.77 3.52
C GLY A 182 7.01 5.44 5.01
N HIS A 183 7.65 4.35 5.42
CA HIS A 183 7.85 4.04 6.83
C HIS A 183 9.10 4.72 7.35
N ALA A 184 8.99 5.45 8.47
CA ALA A 184 10.13 6.11 9.09
C ALA A 184 11.20 5.12 9.59
N SER A 185 10.80 3.88 9.91
CA SER A 185 11.70 2.84 10.41
C SER A 185 11.51 1.53 9.63
N PRO A 186 12.62 0.85 9.26
CA PRO A 186 12.57 -0.46 8.62
C PRO A 186 11.93 -1.52 9.52
N VAL A 187 11.99 -1.37 10.83
CA VAL A 187 11.31 -2.26 11.81
C VAL A 187 9.81 -2.31 11.54
N THR A 188 9.20 -1.21 11.12
CA THR A 188 7.78 -1.18 10.77
C THR A 188 7.49 -2.07 9.55
N THR A 189 8.35 -2.04 8.53
CA THR A 189 8.22 -2.89 7.33
C THR A 189 8.50 -4.35 7.65
N ALA A 190 9.52 -4.64 8.46
CA ALA A 190 9.88 -6.00 8.85
C ALA A 190 8.74 -6.76 9.56
N ARG A 191 7.81 -6.06 10.23
CA ARG A 191 6.61 -6.68 10.84
C ARG A 191 5.65 -7.31 9.82
N TYR A 192 5.75 -6.93 8.56
CA TYR A 192 4.96 -7.48 7.46
C TYR A 192 5.69 -8.60 6.72
N ASP A 193 6.97 -8.83 7.02
CA ASP A 193 7.75 -9.90 6.41
C ASP A 193 7.32 -11.25 7.02
N ARG A 194 6.72 -12.08 6.17
CA ARG A 194 6.26 -13.43 6.52
C ARG A 194 7.16 -14.50 5.92
N ARG A 195 8.22 -14.09 5.21
CA ARG A 195 9.13 -15.00 4.55
C ARG A 195 9.96 -15.75 5.60
N GLY A 196 9.76 -17.04 5.69
CA GLY A 196 10.45 -17.91 6.64
C GLY A 196 11.82 -18.39 6.11
N GLU A 197 12.21 -19.59 6.53
CA GLU A 197 13.49 -20.23 6.17
C GLU A 197 13.72 -20.37 4.67
N ALA A 198 12.66 -20.49 3.85
CA ALA A 198 12.77 -20.58 2.39
C ALA A 198 13.43 -19.34 1.77
N ALA A 199 13.13 -18.14 2.29
CA ALA A 199 13.76 -16.90 1.84
C ALA A 199 15.25 -16.84 2.19
N LYS A 200 15.62 -17.34 3.37
CA LYS A 200 17.02 -17.42 3.80
C LYS A 200 17.81 -18.38 2.89
N ARG A 201 17.24 -19.55 2.59
CA ARG A 201 17.86 -20.52 1.66
C ARG A 201 18.04 -19.91 0.27
N LYS A 202 17.00 -19.24 -0.26
CA LYS A 202 17.07 -18.55 -1.55
C LYS A 202 18.14 -17.45 -1.56
N ALA A 203 18.26 -16.68 -0.49
CA ALA A 203 19.30 -15.65 -0.36
C ALA A 203 20.71 -16.26 -0.37
N VAL A 204 20.94 -17.35 0.37
CA VAL A 204 22.23 -18.05 0.40
C VAL A 204 22.55 -18.70 -0.93
N SER A 205 21.57 -19.19 -1.70
CA SER A 205 21.80 -19.77 -3.02
C SER A 205 22.29 -18.77 -4.08
N LEU A 206 22.24 -17.48 -3.79
CA LEU A 206 22.84 -16.44 -4.65
C LEU A 206 24.38 -16.34 -4.48
N LEU A 207 24.92 -16.96 -3.43
CA LEU A 207 26.37 -16.99 -3.20
C LEU A 207 27.00 -18.07 -4.09
N HIS A 208 28.13 -17.74 -4.69
CA HIS A 208 28.99 -18.69 -5.36
C HIS A 208 30.21 -18.97 -4.47
N THR A 209 30.34 -20.20 -4.01
CA THR A 209 31.54 -20.63 -3.27
C THR A 209 32.46 -21.36 -4.27
N PRO A 210 33.62 -20.82 -4.62
CA PRO A 210 34.52 -21.41 -5.59
C PRO A 210 35.29 -22.60 -4.93
N TYR A 211 34.60 -23.68 -4.66
CA TYR A 211 35.20 -24.92 -4.12
C TYR A 211 35.11 -26.03 -5.16
N SER A 212 36.28 -26.55 -5.59
CA SER A 212 36.41 -27.76 -6.40
C SER A 212 37.28 -28.76 -5.63
N ARG A 213 36.76 -29.95 -5.42
CA ARG A 213 37.57 -31.05 -4.90
C ARG A 213 38.31 -31.69 -6.11
N GLU A 214 39.63 -31.60 -6.14
CA GLU A 214 40.38 -32.42 -7.11
C GLU A 214 40.09 -33.89 -6.82
N SER A 215 39.48 -34.58 -7.79
CA SER A 215 39.34 -36.03 -7.75
C SER A 215 40.73 -36.62 -7.91
N THR A 216 41.31 -37.08 -6.82
CA THR A 216 42.47 -37.99 -6.87
C THR A 216 41.97 -39.35 -7.37
N ASP A 217 41.77 -39.47 -8.67
CA ASP A 217 41.75 -40.75 -9.32
C ASP A 217 43.19 -41.28 -9.37
N SER A 218 43.52 -41.99 -8.30
CA SER A 218 44.73 -42.81 -8.26
C SER A 218 44.58 -43.93 -9.27
N LYS A 219 45.39 -43.84 -10.30
CA LYS A 219 45.66 -44.99 -11.20
C LYS A 219 46.09 -46.18 -10.35
N GLN A 220 45.42 -47.28 -10.49
CA GLN A 220 45.95 -48.63 -10.36
C GLN A 220 45.68 -49.40 -11.65
#